data_d32903dced7cce98a58aaa730080501e
#
_entry.id   d32903dced7cce98a58aaa730080501e
#
_cell.length_a   1.000
_cell.length_b   1.000
_cell.length_c   1.000
_cell.angle_alpha   90.00
_cell.angle_beta   90.00
_cell.angle_gamma   90.00
#
_symmetry.space_group_name_H-M   'P 1'
#
loop_
_entity.id
_entity.type
_entity.pdbx_description
1 polymer ?
#
loop_
_entity_poly.entity_id
_entity_poly.type
_entity_poly.pdbx_seq_one_letter_code
_entity_poly.pdbx_strand_id
1 'polypeptide(L)'
;MKLSVYIPSRGRSDIIMETTLPLLVSFANNGVPINICVREEEFPDYEFLHQNKDYNTKLRKVSSKIGIGEKRAYITNTLAKKDEADYILMLDDDIQSVVNMAGANLYPDQIYSLVLSIIDELERRDGYYGGIAPYDNAFYFKNTITESLKYIIGAFQIIRVSDRRPISVGLKHFEDYVYCMEYFLRDRKIIRFNNYGIKTKYFNPVGGICEYYGGRCRKSGRCDM
;
A
#
# COMPACT_ATOMS: atom_id res chain seq x y z
N MET A 1 -2.42 16.41 -12.11
CA MET A 1 -2.22 15.44 -11.01
C MET A 1 -1.64 14.16 -11.58
N LYS A 2 -0.48 13.72 -11.09
CA LYS A 2 0.22 12.51 -11.53
C LYS A 2 0.19 11.48 -10.39
N LEU A 3 -0.68 10.48 -10.52
CA LEU A 3 -0.79 9.35 -9.61
C LEU A 3 0.12 8.22 -10.07
N SER A 4 0.77 7.54 -9.12
CA SER A 4 1.54 6.31 -9.36
C SER A 4 1.24 5.28 -8.27
N VAL A 5 1.15 4.01 -8.64
CA VAL A 5 0.99 2.90 -7.69
C VAL A 5 2.36 2.30 -7.41
N TYR A 6 2.64 1.97 -6.13
CA TYR A 6 3.84 1.27 -5.70
C TYR A 6 3.47 0.08 -4.81
N ILE A 7 4.05 -1.07 -5.13
CA ILE A 7 3.82 -2.34 -4.42
C ILE A 7 5.18 -2.91 -4.00
N PRO A 8 5.59 -2.77 -2.73
CA PRO A 8 6.74 -3.49 -2.23
C PRO A 8 6.40 -4.98 -2.15
N SER A 9 7.21 -5.83 -2.77
CA SER A 9 7.00 -7.28 -2.76
C SER A 9 8.29 -8.03 -2.44
N ARG A 10 8.15 -9.28 -1.96
CA ARG A 10 9.26 -10.18 -1.65
C ARG A 10 8.83 -11.64 -1.72
N GLY A 11 9.37 -12.39 -2.71
CA GLY A 11 9.13 -13.83 -2.86
C GLY A 11 7.64 -14.20 -3.07
N ARG A 12 6.85 -13.31 -3.72
CA ARG A 12 5.39 -13.44 -3.86
C ARG A 12 4.88 -13.06 -5.24
N SER A 13 5.67 -13.38 -6.29
CA SER A 13 5.30 -13.05 -7.67
C SER A 13 3.96 -13.65 -8.11
N ASP A 14 3.67 -14.88 -7.69
CA ASP A 14 2.39 -15.53 -8.00
C ASP A 14 1.24 -14.91 -7.20
N ILE A 15 1.48 -14.61 -5.92
CA ILE A 15 0.46 -14.03 -5.04
C ILE A 15 0.01 -12.66 -5.54
N ILE A 16 0.94 -11.79 -5.91
CA ILE A 16 0.59 -10.45 -6.43
C ILE A 16 -0.23 -10.53 -7.71
N MET A 17 0.07 -11.51 -8.59
CA MET A 17 -0.68 -11.75 -9.82
C MET A 17 -2.11 -12.21 -9.56
N GLU A 18 -2.30 -13.05 -8.55
CA GLU A 18 -3.62 -13.60 -8.20
C GLU A 18 -4.48 -12.65 -7.35
N THR A 19 -3.87 -11.72 -6.64
CA THR A 19 -4.56 -10.91 -5.62
C THR A 19 -4.57 -9.42 -5.95
N THR A 20 -3.46 -8.73 -5.77
CA THR A 20 -3.40 -7.25 -5.84
C THR A 20 -3.51 -6.71 -7.27
N LEU A 21 -2.86 -7.33 -8.26
CA LEU A 21 -2.89 -6.81 -9.64
C LEU A 21 -4.28 -6.79 -10.28
N PRO A 22 -5.15 -7.81 -10.12
CA PRO A 22 -6.50 -7.76 -10.66
C PRO A 22 -7.33 -6.56 -10.16
N LEU A 23 -7.06 -6.07 -8.96
CA LEU A 23 -7.74 -4.89 -8.41
C LEU A 23 -7.30 -3.57 -9.09
N LEU A 24 -6.20 -3.61 -9.84
CA LEU A 24 -5.55 -2.42 -10.42
C LEU A 24 -5.76 -2.27 -11.93
N VAL A 25 -6.58 -3.10 -12.56
CA VAL A 25 -6.87 -3.03 -14.01
C VAL A 25 -7.37 -1.63 -14.42
N SER A 26 -8.25 -1.03 -13.63
CA SER A 26 -8.75 0.32 -13.94
C SER A 26 -7.68 1.40 -13.82
N PHE A 27 -6.68 1.22 -12.96
CA PHE A 27 -5.53 2.13 -12.90
C PHE A 27 -4.70 2.01 -14.18
N ALA A 28 -4.40 0.79 -14.62
CA ALA A 28 -3.68 0.54 -15.87
C ALA A 28 -4.41 1.13 -17.08
N ASN A 29 -5.72 0.92 -17.17
CA ASN A 29 -6.57 1.47 -18.25
C ASN A 29 -6.60 3.01 -18.27
N ASN A 30 -6.40 3.65 -17.13
CA ASN A 30 -6.27 5.11 -17.02
C ASN A 30 -4.81 5.59 -17.13
N GLY A 31 -3.88 4.74 -17.56
CA GLY A 31 -2.48 5.10 -17.78
C GLY A 31 -1.65 5.29 -16.49
N VAL A 32 -2.18 4.92 -15.33
CA VAL A 32 -1.45 5.01 -14.07
C VAL A 32 -0.36 3.93 -14.02
N PRO A 33 0.91 4.28 -13.82
CA PRO A 33 1.98 3.29 -13.75
C PRO A 33 1.91 2.51 -12.43
N ILE A 34 2.05 1.18 -12.53
CA ILE A 34 2.10 0.27 -11.39
C ILE A 34 3.54 -0.20 -11.21
N ASN A 35 4.20 0.28 -10.15
CA ASN A 35 5.59 -0.01 -9.86
C ASN A 35 5.69 -1.13 -8.83
N ILE A 36 6.21 -2.29 -9.23
CA ILE A 36 6.47 -3.42 -8.35
C ILE A 36 7.92 -3.34 -7.86
N CYS A 37 8.10 -3.12 -6.56
CA CYS A 37 9.40 -2.88 -5.94
C CYS A 37 9.94 -4.16 -5.31
N VAL A 38 10.92 -4.78 -5.96
CA VAL A 38 11.50 -6.07 -5.58
C VAL A 38 13.00 -5.97 -5.39
N ARG A 39 13.59 -6.92 -4.67
CA ARG A 39 15.04 -7.03 -4.53
C ARG A 39 15.66 -7.40 -5.88
N GLU A 40 16.91 -7.00 -6.08
CA GLU A 40 17.58 -7.23 -7.36
C GLU A 40 17.68 -8.71 -7.70
N GLU A 41 17.95 -9.55 -6.72
CA GLU A 41 18.07 -11.01 -6.88
C GLU A 41 16.75 -11.70 -7.21
N GLU A 42 15.60 -11.09 -6.90
CA GLU A 42 14.25 -11.63 -7.20
C GLU A 42 13.70 -11.14 -8.54
N PHE A 43 14.42 -10.26 -9.23
CA PHE A 43 13.96 -9.64 -10.46
C PHE A 43 13.51 -10.64 -11.54
N PRO A 44 14.25 -11.75 -11.78
CA PRO A 44 13.84 -12.76 -12.75
C PRO A 44 12.48 -13.41 -12.42
N ASP A 45 12.18 -13.60 -11.15
CA ASP A 45 10.91 -14.23 -10.69
C ASP A 45 9.69 -13.34 -10.92
N TYR A 46 9.88 -12.04 -11.17
CA TYR A 46 8.84 -11.05 -11.41
C TYR A 46 8.76 -10.57 -12.86
N GLU A 47 9.68 -11.00 -13.73
CA GLU A 47 9.78 -10.47 -15.10
C GLU A 47 8.51 -10.71 -15.92
N PHE A 48 7.84 -11.84 -15.72
CA PHE A 48 6.59 -12.16 -16.40
C PHE A 48 5.46 -11.15 -16.11
N LEU A 49 5.47 -10.50 -14.95
CA LEU A 49 4.51 -9.45 -14.60
C LEU A 49 4.69 -8.20 -15.47
N HIS A 50 5.93 -7.87 -15.82
CA HIS A 50 6.22 -6.74 -16.70
C HIS A 50 5.84 -7.03 -18.16
N GLN A 51 5.84 -8.28 -18.58
CA GLN A 51 5.46 -8.71 -19.92
C GLN A 51 3.93 -8.75 -20.12
N ASN A 52 3.16 -8.77 -19.04
CA ASN A 52 1.71 -8.78 -19.09
C ASN A 52 1.18 -7.37 -19.46
N LYS A 53 0.61 -7.26 -20.66
CA LYS A 53 0.11 -5.99 -21.21
C LYS A 53 -1.19 -5.48 -20.57
N ASP A 54 -1.89 -6.33 -19.83
CA ASP A 54 -3.13 -5.96 -19.14
C ASP A 54 -2.88 -4.98 -17.98
N TYR A 55 -1.63 -4.93 -17.52
CA TYR A 55 -1.21 -4.04 -16.45
C TYR A 55 -0.06 -3.14 -16.95
N ASN A 56 -0.14 -1.86 -16.66
CA ASN A 56 0.95 -0.91 -16.92
C ASN A 56 2.05 -1.04 -15.84
N THR A 57 2.65 -2.25 -15.75
CA THR A 57 3.61 -2.58 -14.70
C THR A 57 5.04 -2.21 -15.05
N LYS A 58 5.78 -1.76 -14.05
CA LYS A 58 7.23 -1.50 -14.08
C LYS A 58 7.90 -2.18 -12.90
N LEU A 59 8.92 -2.97 -13.16
CA LEU A 59 9.75 -3.53 -12.10
C LEU A 59 10.79 -2.51 -11.62
N ARG A 60 10.88 -2.34 -10.30
CA ARG A 60 11.78 -1.39 -9.64
C ARG A 60 12.69 -2.14 -8.68
N LYS A 61 13.99 -2.04 -8.91
CA LYS A 61 15.00 -2.64 -8.03
C LYS A 61 15.11 -1.86 -6.73
N VAL A 62 15.10 -2.59 -5.62
CA VAL A 62 15.37 -2.05 -4.28
C VAL A 62 16.44 -2.89 -3.60
N SER A 63 17.16 -2.30 -2.66
CA SER A 63 18.23 -3.00 -1.96
C SER A 63 17.71 -4.23 -1.19
N SER A 64 18.44 -5.33 -1.24
CA SER A 64 18.16 -6.56 -0.48
C SER A 64 18.36 -6.40 1.03
N LYS A 65 19.13 -5.38 1.43
CA LYS A 65 19.56 -5.17 2.83
C LYS A 65 18.53 -4.39 3.67
N ILE A 66 17.46 -3.87 3.06
CA ILE A 66 16.48 -3.02 3.73
C ILE A 66 15.20 -3.78 4.10
N GLY A 67 14.63 -3.45 5.27
CA GLY A 67 13.33 -3.94 5.71
C GLY A 67 12.14 -3.28 5.00
N ILE A 68 10.92 -3.68 5.36
CA ILE A 68 9.71 -3.14 4.72
C ILE A 68 9.54 -1.64 4.96
N GLY A 69 9.79 -1.15 6.18
CA GLY A 69 9.69 0.27 6.51
C GLY A 69 10.69 1.11 5.72
N GLU A 70 11.94 0.65 5.63
CA GLU A 70 12.99 1.31 4.83
C GLU A 70 12.63 1.29 3.33
N LYS A 71 12.06 0.18 2.83
CA LYS A 71 11.62 0.06 1.44
C LYS A 71 10.51 1.06 1.13
N ARG A 72 9.49 1.18 1.99
CA ARG A 72 8.40 2.16 1.85
C ARG A 72 8.92 3.60 1.93
N ALA A 73 9.84 3.89 2.86
CA ALA A 73 10.49 5.20 2.95
C ALA A 73 11.31 5.52 1.69
N TYR A 74 12.06 4.56 1.15
CA TYR A 74 12.79 4.74 -0.10
C TYR A 74 11.86 4.98 -1.30
N ILE A 75 10.73 4.26 -1.37
CA ILE A 75 9.70 4.49 -2.40
C ILE A 75 9.21 5.94 -2.31
N THR A 76 8.79 6.39 -1.13
CA THR A 76 8.19 7.72 -0.96
C THR A 76 9.22 8.84 -1.13
N ASN A 77 10.40 8.69 -0.52
CA ASN A 77 11.39 9.78 -0.48
C ASN A 77 12.24 9.87 -1.74
N THR A 78 12.34 8.78 -2.51
CA THR A 78 13.27 8.70 -3.66
C THR A 78 12.56 8.34 -4.95
N LEU A 79 11.90 7.18 -5.03
CA LEU A 79 11.33 6.71 -6.29
C LEU A 79 10.17 7.59 -6.75
N ALA A 80 9.24 7.91 -5.86
CA ALA A 80 8.08 8.74 -6.18
C ALA A 80 8.49 10.14 -6.67
N LYS A 81 9.51 10.74 -6.04
CA LYS A 81 10.06 12.03 -6.46
C LYS A 81 10.76 11.95 -7.80
N LYS A 82 11.58 10.92 -8.02
CA LYS A 82 12.26 10.68 -9.29
C LYS A 82 11.26 10.49 -10.44
N ASP A 83 10.12 9.89 -10.15
CA ASP A 83 9.04 9.67 -11.11
C ASP A 83 8.10 10.89 -11.22
N GLU A 84 8.39 11.98 -10.48
CA GLU A 84 7.60 13.22 -10.42
C GLU A 84 6.12 12.98 -10.10
N ALA A 85 5.85 12.02 -9.20
CA ALA A 85 4.50 11.74 -8.76
C ALA A 85 4.00 12.81 -7.80
N ASP A 86 2.78 13.31 -8.00
CA ASP A 86 2.09 14.18 -7.04
C ASP A 86 1.52 13.36 -5.89
N TYR A 87 0.99 12.19 -6.22
CA TYR A 87 0.40 11.23 -5.29
C TYR A 87 0.89 9.83 -5.56
N ILE A 88 1.05 9.06 -4.50
CA ILE A 88 1.28 7.61 -4.59
C ILE A 88 0.18 6.85 -3.86
N LEU A 89 -0.26 5.76 -4.47
CA LEU A 89 -0.99 4.70 -3.82
C LEU A 89 0.02 3.59 -3.50
N MET A 90 0.27 3.35 -2.22
CA MET A 90 1.12 2.25 -1.76
C MET A 90 0.26 1.10 -1.27
N LEU A 91 0.49 -0.07 -1.83
CA LEU A 91 -0.29 -1.28 -1.57
C LEU A 91 0.62 -2.44 -1.17
N ASP A 92 0.09 -3.40 -0.40
CA ASP A 92 0.75 -4.70 -0.25
C ASP A 92 0.48 -5.63 -1.44
N ASP A 93 1.26 -6.69 -1.55
CA ASP A 93 1.24 -7.66 -2.66
C ASP A 93 0.19 -8.77 -2.49
N ASP A 94 -0.56 -8.79 -1.37
CA ASP A 94 -1.49 -9.87 -0.99
C ASP A 94 -2.93 -9.38 -0.70
N ILE A 95 -3.34 -8.28 -1.32
CA ILE A 95 -4.68 -7.72 -1.13
C ILE A 95 -5.70 -8.57 -1.87
N GLN A 96 -6.65 -9.14 -1.14
CA GLN A 96 -7.74 -9.94 -1.70
C GLN A 96 -8.91 -9.08 -2.18
N SER A 97 -9.27 -8.05 -1.42
CA SER A 97 -10.36 -7.15 -1.77
C SER A 97 -10.34 -5.86 -0.96
N VAL A 98 -10.97 -4.84 -1.51
CA VAL A 98 -11.43 -3.65 -0.78
C VAL A 98 -12.93 -3.78 -0.60
N VAL A 99 -13.43 -3.57 0.61
CA VAL A 99 -14.86 -3.77 0.96
C VAL A 99 -15.51 -2.46 1.36
N ASN A 100 -16.80 -2.33 1.06
CA ASN A 100 -17.62 -1.19 1.42
C ASN A 100 -18.46 -1.43 2.69
N MET A 101 -19.27 -0.45 3.10
CA MET A 101 -20.16 -0.53 4.28
C MET A 101 -21.16 -1.68 4.24
N ALA A 102 -21.54 -2.17 3.07
CA ALA A 102 -22.42 -3.32 2.93
C ALA A 102 -21.67 -4.67 3.05
N GLY A 103 -20.34 -4.65 3.25
CA GLY A 103 -19.51 -5.83 3.24
C GLY A 103 -19.26 -6.40 1.83
N ALA A 104 -19.65 -5.67 0.79
CA ALA A 104 -19.43 -6.07 -0.59
C ALA A 104 -18.03 -5.68 -1.07
N ASN A 105 -17.40 -6.58 -1.85
CA ASN A 105 -16.15 -6.28 -2.52
C ASN A 105 -16.35 -5.21 -3.60
N LEU A 106 -15.41 -4.26 -3.66
CA LEU A 106 -15.38 -3.25 -4.72
C LEU A 106 -14.80 -3.86 -6.01
N TYR A 107 -15.36 -3.43 -7.12
CA TYR A 107 -14.77 -3.66 -8.45
C TYR A 107 -13.59 -2.71 -8.71
N PRO A 108 -12.69 -3.02 -9.66
CA PRO A 108 -11.49 -2.21 -9.93
C PRO A 108 -11.78 -0.73 -10.24
N ASP A 109 -12.86 -0.42 -10.95
CA ASP A 109 -13.32 0.95 -11.25
C ASP A 109 -13.78 1.70 -10.00
N GLN A 110 -14.43 0.99 -9.08
CA GLN A 110 -14.85 1.55 -7.79
C GLN A 110 -13.64 1.81 -6.88
N ILE A 111 -12.61 0.93 -6.92
CA ILE A 111 -11.35 1.14 -6.17
C ILE A 111 -10.61 2.36 -6.74
N TYR A 112 -10.55 2.50 -8.07
CA TYR A 112 -9.95 3.66 -8.71
C TYR A 112 -10.68 4.96 -8.29
N SER A 113 -12.01 4.97 -8.35
CA SER A 113 -12.83 6.11 -7.93
C SER A 113 -12.66 6.43 -6.44
N LEU A 114 -12.54 5.41 -5.58
CA LEU A 114 -12.25 5.60 -4.15
C LEU A 114 -10.89 6.28 -3.93
N VAL A 115 -9.86 5.86 -4.64
CA VAL A 115 -8.53 6.47 -4.54
C VAL A 115 -8.57 7.94 -4.96
N LEU A 116 -9.25 8.27 -6.05
CA LEU A 116 -9.43 9.67 -6.47
C LEU A 116 -10.20 10.48 -5.41
N SER A 117 -11.25 9.91 -4.82
CA SER A 117 -12.01 10.57 -3.74
C SER A 117 -11.16 10.84 -2.49
N ILE A 118 -10.24 9.92 -2.14
CA ILE A 118 -9.31 10.15 -1.02
C ILE A 118 -8.32 11.26 -1.37
N ILE A 119 -7.83 11.30 -2.61
CA ILE A 119 -6.94 12.37 -3.09
C ILE A 119 -7.64 13.73 -3.04
N ASP A 120 -8.88 13.82 -3.52
CA ASP A 120 -9.68 15.05 -3.46
C ASP A 120 -9.88 15.54 -2.00
N GLU A 121 -10.10 14.63 -1.06
CA GLU A 121 -10.19 14.96 0.36
C GLU A 121 -8.85 15.40 0.95
N LEU A 122 -7.74 14.80 0.51
CA LEU A 122 -6.40 15.25 0.89
C LEU A 122 -6.13 16.68 0.39
N GLU A 123 -6.49 16.99 -0.85
CA GLU A 123 -6.34 18.34 -1.40
C GLU A 123 -7.24 19.35 -0.67
N ARG A 124 -8.53 19.03 -0.55
CA ARG A 124 -9.51 19.89 0.09
C ARG A 124 -9.18 20.26 1.53
N ARG A 125 -8.53 19.32 2.26
CA ARG A 125 -8.16 19.50 3.67
C ARG A 125 -6.70 19.84 3.87
N ASP A 126 -5.93 20.05 2.81
CA ASP A 126 -4.48 20.19 2.84
C ASP A 126 -3.80 19.09 3.68
N GLY A 127 -4.18 17.85 3.40
CA GLY A 127 -3.63 16.64 4.01
C GLY A 127 -2.53 16.02 3.17
N TYR A 128 -1.68 15.22 3.81
CA TYR A 128 -0.56 14.54 3.13
C TYR A 128 -0.61 13.02 3.22
N TYR A 129 -1.46 12.48 4.08
CA TYR A 129 -1.56 11.05 4.31
C TYR A 129 -3.01 10.62 4.48
N GLY A 130 -3.41 9.63 3.69
CA GLY A 130 -4.78 9.12 3.67
C GLY A 130 -4.87 7.62 3.45
N GLY A 131 -6.06 7.07 3.70
CA GLY A 131 -6.35 5.66 3.49
C GLY A 131 -7.72 5.25 3.99
N ILE A 132 -7.89 3.94 4.18
CA ILE A 132 -9.14 3.29 4.59
C ILE A 132 -8.99 2.59 5.94
N ALA A 133 -10.10 2.01 6.46
CA ALA A 133 -10.06 1.25 7.70
C ALA A 133 -9.22 -0.06 7.54
N PRO A 134 -8.50 -0.49 8.60
CA PRO A 134 -7.57 -1.62 8.54
C PRO A 134 -8.23 -2.99 8.70
N TYR A 135 -9.51 -3.12 8.47
CA TYR A 135 -10.31 -4.33 8.65
C TYR A 135 -11.36 -4.46 7.55
N ASP A 136 -11.88 -5.67 7.34
CA ASP A 136 -12.89 -6.01 6.34
C ASP A 136 -14.28 -6.27 6.93
N ASN A 137 -14.43 -6.21 8.26
CA ASN A 137 -15.70 -6.44 8.92
C ASN A 137 -16.57 -5.17 8.90
N ALA A 138 -17.63 -5.20 8.07
CA ALA A 138 -18.57 -4.09 7.89
C ALA A 138 -19.27 -3.64 9.17
N PHE A 139 -19.36 -4.48 10.20
CA PHE A 139 -19.93 -4.12 11.50
C PHE A 139 -19.22 -2.91 12.15
N TYR A 140 -17.91 -2.77 11.92
CA TYR A 140 -17.12 -1.68 12.48
C TYR A 140 -17.06 -0.44 11.59
N PHE A 141 -17.60 -0.49 10.38
CA PHE A 141 -17.59 0.65 9.47
C PHE A 141 -18.49 1.78 9.96
N LYS A 142 -18.08 2.99 9.63
CA LYS A 142 -18.86 4.21 9.88
C LYS A 142 -18.88 5.07 8.63
N ASN A 143 -20.01 5.61 8.27
CA ASN A 143 -20.11 6.51 7.11
C ASN A 143 -19.53 7.89 7.45
N THR A 144 -18.23 7.94 7.69
CA THR A 144 -17.52 9.16 8.08
C THR A 144 -16.11 9.19 7.48
N ILE A 145 -15.65 10.39 7.17
CA ILE A 145 -14.26 10.70 6.87
C ILE A 145 -13.70 11.45 8.08
N THR A 146 -12.59 10.98 8.62
CA THR A 146 -11.96 11.58 9.82
C THR A 146 -10.61 12.19 9.49
N GLU A 147 -10.27 13.26 10.23
CA GLU A 147 -8.98 13.97 10.17
C GLU A 147 -8.09 13.71 11.40
N SER A 148 -8.57 12.93 12.34
CA SER A 148 -7.90 12.66 13.61
C SER A 148 -6.84 11.56 13.47
N LEU A 149 -5.98 11.43 14.48
CA LEU A 149 -5.05 10.30 14.56
C LEU A 149 -5.80 8.98 14.60
N LYS A 150 -5.91 8.35 13.45
CA LYS A 150 -6.46 7.01 13.27
C LYS A 150 -5.52 6.16 12.48
N TYR A 151 -5.41 4.91 12.88
CA TYR A 151 -4.54 3.95 12.21
C TYR A 151 -4.98 3.70 10.78
N ILE A 152 -4.04 3.86 9.85
CA ILE A 152 -4.11 3.46 8.44
C ILE A 152 -3.11 2.34 8.25
N ILE A 153 -3.60 1.20 7.79
CA ILE A 153 -2.76 0.02 7.57
C ILE A 153 -1.82 0.21 6.40
N GLY A 154 -0.61 -0.33 6.51
CA GLY A 154 0.40 -0.32 5.46
C GLY A 154 -0.08 -0.88 4.12
N ALA A 155 -1.03 -1.78 4.14
CA ALA A 155 -1.57 -2.42 2.95
C ALA A 155 -2.34 -1.49 1.99
N PHE A 156 -2.82 -0.30 2.45
CA PHE A 156 -3.51 0.66 1.60
C PHE A 156 -3.27 2.09 2.10
N GLN A 157 -2.31 2.76 1.52
CA GLN A 157 -1.88 4.10 1.90
C GLN A 157 -1.87 5.01 0.68
N ILE A 158 -2.40 6.22 0.83
CA ILE A 158 -2.28 7.30 -0.16
C ILE A 158 -1.44 8.41 0.44
N ILE A 159 -0.38 8.78 -0.26
CA ILE A 159 0.59 9.77 0.19
C ILE A 159 0.71 10.87 -0.85
N ARG A 160 0.51 12.12 -0.45
CA ARG A 160 0.87 13.29 -1.23
C ARG A 160 2.38 13.49 -1.14
N VAL A 161 3.06 13.41 -2.26
CA VAL A 161 4.53 13.50 -2.31
C VAL A 161 4.98 14.94 -2.01
N SER A 162 5.98 15.08 -1.15
CA SER A 162 6.50 16.40 -0.78
C SER A 162 7.94 16.31 -0.32
N ASP A 163 8.77 17.23 -0.77
CA ASP A 163 10.17 17.35 -0.31
C ASP A 163 10.27 17.78 1.16
N ARG A 164 9.26 18.48 1.65
CA ARG A 164 9.22 18.99 3.02
C ARG A 164 8.74 17.95 4.04
N ARG A 165 8.31 16.78 3.56
CA ARG A 165 7.73 15.73 4.41
C ARG A 165 8.34 14.35 4.10
N PRO A 166 9.67 14.20 4.28
CA PRO A 166 10.28 12.88 4.15
C PRO A 166 9.74 11.98 5.27
N ILE A 167 9.49 10.72 4.93
CA ILE A 167 9.16 9.69 5.90
C ILE A 167 10.46 9.22 6.55
N SER A 168 10.50 9.14 7.86
CA SER A 168 11.69 8.65 8.56
C SER A 168 11.84 7.14 8.41
N VAL A 169 13.10 6.71 8.38
CA VAL A 169 13.49 5.31 8.38
C VAL A 169 13.65 4.91 9.85
N GLY A 170 12.55 4.58 10.50
CA GLY A 170 12.62 4.33 11.95
C GLY A 170 12.66 2.85 12.31
N LEU A 171 11.51 2.25 12.42
CA LEU A 171 11.38 0.90 12.93
C LEU A 171 11.41 -0.14 11.79
N LYS A 172 12.00 -1.30 12.08
CA LYS A 172 11.98 -2.44 11.14
C LYS A 172 10.57 -3.00 10.95
N HIS A 173 9.68 -2.76 11.92
CA HIS A 173 8.30 -3.24 11.96
C HIS A 173 7.40 -2.14 12.49
N PHE A 174 6.07 -2.27 12.21
CA PHE A 174 5.06 -1.29 12.63
C PHE A 174 5.30 0.10 12.00
N GLU A 175 5.91 0.13 10.83
CA GLU A 175 6.19 1.36 10.10
C GLU A 175 4.93 2.15 9.78
N ASP A 176 3.79 1.49 9.60
CA ASP A 176 2.50 2.10 9.35
C ASP A 176 1.98 2.89 10.56
N TYR A 177 2.23 2.41 11.80
CA TYR A 177 1.97 3.19 13.00
C TYR A 177 2.85 4.44 13.06
N VAL A 178 4.14 4.28 12.73
CA VAL A 178 5.09 5.40 12.69
C VAL A 178 4.64 6.43 11.67
N TYR A 179 4.22 6.01 10.48
CA TYR A 179 3.71 6.92 9.44
C TYR A 179 2.48 7.67 9.90
N CYS A 180 1.49 7.00 10.50
CA CYS A 180 0.33 7.67 11.09
C CYS A 180 0.75 8.73 12.11
N MET A 181 1.68 8.39 13.00
CA MET A 181 2.17 9.33 14.02
C MET A 181 2.94 10.50 13.42
N GLU A 182 3.87 10.25 12.50
CA GLU A 182 4.69 11.30 11.88
C GLU A 182 3.86 12.31 11.10
N TYR A 183 2.93 11.83 10.25
CA TYR A 183 2.04 12.72 9.51
C TYR A 183 1.13 13.49 10.46
N PHE A 184 0.56 12.83 11.48
CA PHE A 184 -0.29 13.54 12.43
C PHE A 184 0.48 14.56 13.27
N LEU A 185 1.69 14.27 13.71
CA LEU A 185 2.50 15.23 14.47
C LEU A 185 2.88 16.46 13.65
N ARG A 186 3.15 16.28 12.34
CA ARG A 186 3.51 17.37 11.43
C ARG A 186 2.31 18.18 10.95
N ASP A 187 1.28 17.48 10.49
CA ASP A 187 0.17 18.10 9.77
C ASP A 187 -1.10 18.22 10.60
N ARG A 188 -1.11 17.64 11.84
CA ARG A 188 -2.25 17.57 12.77
C ARG A 188 -3.49 16.91 12.19
N LYS A 189 -3.32 16.19 11.09
CA LYS A 189 -4.40 15.44 10.41
C LYS A 189 -3.84 14.25 9.64
N ILE A 190 -4.64 13.20 9.58
CA ILE A 190 -4.57 12.12 8.59
C ILE A 190 -5.99 11.82 8.14
N ILE A 191 -6.19 11.57 6.84
CA ILE A 191 -7.52 11.44 6.26
C ILE A 191 -7.88 9.97 6.15
N ARG A 192 -8.86 9.50 6.94
CA ARG A 192 -9.30 8.11 6.87
C ARG A 192 -10.78 7.99 6.52
N PHE A 193 -11.06 7.26 5.45
CA PHE A 193 -12.39 6.83 5.05
C PHE A 193 -12.77 5.60 5.90
N ASN A 194 -13.74 5.78 6.81
CA ASN A 194 -14.14 4.73 7.76
C ASN A 194 -15.23 3.80 7.22
N ASN A 195 -15.73 4.07 6.04
CA ASN A 195 -16.77 3.32 5.34
C ASN A 195 -16.23 2.31 4.32
N TYR A 196 -14.91 2.21 4.21
CA TYR A 196 -14.21 1.22 3.40
C TYR A 196 -13.15 0.53 4.24
N GLY A 197 -12.86 -0.72 3.89
CA GLY A 197 -11.83 -1.50 4.55
C GLY A 197 -11.13 -2.44 3.58
N ILE A 198 -10.15 -3.17 4.08
CA ILE A 198 -9.29 -4.00 3.28
C ILE A 198 -9.22 -5.42 3.85
N LYS A 199 -9.23 -6.40 2.95
CA LYS A 199 -8.98 -7.80 3.22
C LYS A 199 -7.67 -8.21 2.56
N THR A 200 -6.74 -8.72 3.36
CA THR A 200 -5.46 -9.25 2.89
C THR A 200 -5.35 -10.74 3.19
N LYS A 201 -4.46 -11.42 2.49
CA LYS A 201 -4.17 -12.84 2.73
C LYS A 201 -3.16 -12.97 3.87
N TYR A 202 -3.59 -12.61 5.10
CA TYR A 202 -2.73 -12.70 6.27
C TYR A 202 -2.17 -14.12 6.47
N PHE A 203 -0.91 -14.21 6.92
CA PHE A 203 -0.27 -15.45 7.37
C PHE A 203 -0.01 -16.52 6.31
N ASN A 204 0.28 -16.13 5.07
CA ASN A 204 0.87 -17.08 4.14
C ASN A 204 2.35 -17.31 4.56
N PRO A 205 2.75 -18.55 4.91
CA PRO A 205 4.10 -18.86 5.41
C PRO A 205 5.21 -18.67 4.38
N VAL A 206 4.88 -18.46 3.10
CA VAL A 206 5.84 -18.30 2.01
C VAL A 206 6.03 -16.81 1.69
N GLY A 207 7.26 -16.33 1.80
CA GLY A 207 7.63 -14.94 1.48
C GLY A 207 7.30 -13.89 2.57
N GLY A 208 7.59 -12.63 2.27
CA GLY A 208 7.26 -11.50 3.13
C GLY A 208 8.02 -11.45 4.47
N ILE A 209 7.36 -10.94 5.52
CA ILE A 209 7.95 -10.79 6.86
C ILE A 209 8.33 -12.13 7.49
N CYS A 210 7.59 -13.21 7.21
CA CYS A 210 7.87 -14.54 7.77
C CYS A 210 9.22 -15.10 7.33
N GLU A 211 9.67 -14.83 6.12
CA GLU A 211 11.00 -15.21 5.64
C GLU A 211 12.13 -14.45 6.33
N TYR A 212 11.89 -13.16 6.63
CA TYR A 212 12.87 -12.32 7.33
C TYR A 212 13.20 -12.86 8.73
N TYR A 213 12.23 -13.52 9.40
CA TYR A 213 12.41 -14.13 10.74
C TYR A 213 12.82 -15.60 10.73
N GLY A 214 13.33 -16.12 9.60
CA GLY A 214 13.82 -17.50 9.53
C GLY A 214 12.76 -18.57 9.63
N GLY A 215 11.57 -18.32 9.08
CA GLY A 215 10.55 -19.35 8.86
C GLY A 215 9.85 -19.89 10.12
N ARG A 216 9.93 -19.24 11.27
CA ARG A 216 9.28 -19.66 12.52
C ARG A 216 7.87 -19.13 12.71
N CYS A 217 7.10 -18.95 11.64
CA CYS A 217 5.64 -18.83 11.75
C CYS A 217 5.07 -20.24 11.95
N ARG A 218 4.78 -20.62 13.20
CA ARG A 218 4.12 -21.90 13.50
C ARG A 218 2.71 -21.94 12.93
N LYS A 219 2.26 -23.13 12.52
CA LYS A 219 0.90 -23.46 12.05
C LYS A 219 -0.25 -23.10 13.00
N SER A 220 0.02 -22.45 14.14
CA SER A 220 -0.94 -22.10 15.20
C SER A 220 -1.38 -20.64 15.22
N GLY A 221 -1.07 -19.82 14.22
CA GLY A 221 -1.58 -18.43 14.13
C GLY A 221 -1.08 -17.46 15.22
N ARG A 222 -0.05 -17.81 15.98
CA ARG A 222 0.63 -16.92 16.92
C ARG A 222 2.08 -16.75 16.51
N CYS A 223 2.48 -15.51 16.23
CA CYS A 223 3.88 -15.14 16.25
C CYS A 223 4.28 -15.00 17.72
N ASP A 224 5.15 -15.89 18.21
CA ASP A 224 5.81 -15.66 19.49
C ASP A 224 6.81 -14.51 19.26
N MET A 225 6.56 -13.39 19.92
CA MET A 225 7.46 -12.25 20.04
C MET A 225 8.63 -12.57 20.95
#